data_9eaebc7b1aa19ef6e7ea68481dc12ffc
#
_entry.id   9eaebc7b1aa19ef6e7ea68481dc12ffc
#
_cell.length_a   1.000
_cell.length_b   1.000
_cell.length_c   1.000
_cell.angle_alpha   90.00
_cell.angle_beta   90.00
_cell.angle_gamma   90.00
#
_symmetry.space_group_name_H-M   'P 1'
#
loop_
_entity.id
_entity.type
_entity.pdbx_description
1 polymer ?
#
loop_
_entity_poly.entity_id
_entity_poly.type
_entity_poly.pdbx_seq_one_letter_code
_entity_poly.pdbx_strand_id
1 'polypeptide(L)'
;MLEIKDLVFEVESAEDPHQKKRIIDHLSLTIEDDRFTVITGPNGGGKSTLAKLVMGIEKPTSGSILFDGHDVTDMPITERARLGIGYGFQQPARFKGMTVKKLLDIAAGKKLPMLACNEYLAKVGLCSASYLTREVDKSLSGGEVKRIEIATILARDPKLAIYDEPEAGIDLWSFDRLTETFRDIHEAKGGRSIVIISHQERIIQLADEIVVLRGGVIDAVGTPEQIVPELGFVAKGVPGCRLTEPTELHITEIPTTC
;
A
#
# COMPACT_ATOMS: atom_id res chain seq x y z
N MET A 1 1.61 -16.20 -8.93
CA MET A 1 0.18 -16.24 -8.55
C MET A 1 0.03 -16.44 -7.05
N LEU A 2 -0.84 -15.67 -6.40
CA LEU A 2 -1.21 -15.82 -4.97
C LEU A 2 -2.62 -16.39 -4.89
N GLU A 3 -2.79 -17.49 -4.16
CA GLU A 3 -4.08 -18.11 -3.89
C GLU A 3 -4.34 -18.18 -2.38
N ILE A 4 -5.49 -17.70 -1.96
CA ILE A 4 -5.97 -17.73 -0.58
C ILE A 4 -7.23 -18.61 -0.58
N LYS A 5 -7.27 -19.63 0.28
CA LYS A 5 -8.35 -20.61 0.30
C LYS A 5 -8.94 -20.73 1.70
N ASP A 6 -10.21 -20.36 1.81
CA ASP A 6 -11.03 -20.49 3.03
C ASP A 6 -10.32 -19.95 4.30
N LEU A 7 -9.68 -18.77 4.15
CA LEU A 7 -8.83 -18.19 5.20
C LEU A 7 -9.69 -17.64 6.33
N VAL A 8 -9.36 -18.04 7.57
CA VAL A 8 -9.97 -17.51 8.79
C VAL A 8 -8.89 -16.97 9.71
N PHE A 9 -9.13 -15.80 10.29
CA PHE A 9 -8.28 -15.24 11.33
C PHE A 9 -9.11 -14.65 12.47
N GLU A 10 -8.85 -15.13 13.68
CA GLU A 10 -9.54 -14.74 14.90
C GLU A 10 -8.54 -14.18 15.91
N VAL A 11 -8.97 -13.15 16.64
CA VAL A 11 -8.24 -12.57 17.76
C VAL A 11 -9.09 -12.60 19.02
N GLU A 12 -8.48 -12.53 20.18
CA GLU A 12 -9.22 -12.36 21.44
C GLU A 12 -9.98 -11.01 21.42
N SER A 13 -11.22 -11.01 21.86
CA SER A 13 -12.00 -9.77 21.96
C SER A 13 -11.43 -8.90 23.07
N ALA A 14 -11.27 -7.60 22.80
CA ALA A 14 -10.84 -6.64 23.82
C ALA A 14 -11.90 -6.42 24.91
N GLU A 15 -13.18 -6.72 24.63
CA GLU A 15 -14.30 -6.54 25.57
C GLU A 15 -14.54 -7.78 26.45
N ASP A 16 -14.26 -8.99 25.91
CA ASP A 16 -14.41 -10.25 26.65
C ASP A 16 -13.31 -11.23 26.20
N PRO A 17 -12.30 -11.53 27.06
CA PRO A 17 -11.22 -12.46 26.75
C PRO A 17 -11.67 -13.90 26.44
N HIS A 18 -12.92 -14.26 26.77
CA HIS A 18 -13.49 -15.58 26.44
C HIS A 18 -14.17 -15.60 25.06
N GLN A 19 -14.32 -14.43 24.42
CA GLN A 19 -14.87 -14.34 23.08
C GLN A 19 -13.78 -14.05 22.05
N LYS A 20 -13.85 -14.76 20.93
CA LYS A 20 -13.00 -14.49 19.77
C LYS A 20 -13.73 -13.59 18.80
N LYS A 21 -13.02 -12.57 18.30
CA LYS A 21 -13.50 -11.72 17.23
C LYS A 21 -12.88 -12.20 15.92
N ARG A 22 -13.71 -12.54 14.95
CA ARG A 22 -13.27 -12.90 13.62
C ARG A 22 -12.95 -11.64 12.83
N ILE A 23 -11.72 -11.55 12.34
CA ILE A 23 -11.22 -10.40 11.54
C ILE A 23 -11.24 -10.76 10.05
N ILE A 24 -10.91 -12.01 9.70
CA ILE A 24 -11.06 -12.59 8.36
C ILE A 24 -11.97 -13.81 8.51
N ASP A 25 -12.96 -13.89 7.63
CA ASP A 25 -14.04 -14.85 7.73
C ASP A 25 -14.23 -15.63 6.42
N HIS A 26 -13.68 -16.85 6.36
CA HIS A 26 -13.79 -17.76 5.21
C HIS A 26 -13.45 -17.09 3.86
N LEU A 27 -12.38 -16.29 3.84
CA LEU A 27 -11.97 -15.52 2.68
C LEU A 27 -11.22 -16.40 1.68
N SER A 28 -11.69 -16.38 0.42
CA SER A 28 -11.00 -16.97 -0.71
C SER A 28 -10.75 -15.92 -1.78
N LEU A 29 -9.49 -15.80 -2.24
CA LEU A 29 -9.07 -14.80 -3.22
C LEU A 29 -7.92 -15.36 -4.05
N THR A 30 -7.94 -15.11 -5.35
CA THR A 30 -6.83 -15.38 -6.25
C THR A 30 -6.33 -14.07 -6.85
N ILE A 31 -5.02 -13.82 -6.77
CA ILE A 31 -4.34 -12.70 -7.44
C ILE A 31 -3.43 -13.31 -8.50
N GLU A 32 -3.75 -13.01 -9.74
CA GLU A 32 -3.01 -13.47 -10.91
C GLU A 32 -1.62 -12.83 -11.00
N ASP A 33 -0.73 -13.43 -11.78
CA ASP A 33 0.56 -12.83 -12.08
C ASP A 33 0.41 -11.60 -12.99
N ASP A 34 1.39 -10.69 -12.93
CA ASP A 34 1.40 -9.43 -13.71
C ASP A 34 0.16 -8.56 -13.51
N ARG A 35 -0.45 -8.61 -12.33
CA ARG A 35 -1.64 -7.83 -11.98
C ARG A 35 -1.33 -6.71 -11.01
N PHE A 36 -2.01 -5.59 -11.22
CA PHE A 36 -2.13 -4.50 -10.27
C PHE A 36 -3.48 -4.61 -9.56
N THR A 37 -3.48 -5.14 -8.35
CA THR A 37 -4.70 -5.32 -7.55
C THR A 37 -4.77 -4.28 -6.45
N VAL A 38 -5.91 -3.60 -6.33
CA VAL A 38 -6.18 -2.71 -5.20
C VAL A 38 -7.17 -3.34 -4.24
N ILE A 39 -6.81 -3.43 -2.97
CA ILE A 39 -7.71 -3.85 -1.90
C ILE A 39 -8.23 -2.59 -1.20
N THR A 40 -9.54 -2.39 -1.25
CA THR A 40 -10.20 -1.24 -0.61
C THR A 40 -11.37 -1.70 0.28
N GLY A 41 -12.07 -0.77 0.90
CA GLY A 41 -13.20 -1.05 1.79
C GLY A 41 -13.08 -0.32 3.14
N PRO A 42 -14.08 -0.35 4.02
CA PRO A 42 -14.12 0.44 5.25
C PRO A 42 -12.95 0.12 6.20
N ASN A 43 -12.64 1.10 7.07
CA ASN A 43 -11.66 0.88 8.14
C ASN A 43 -12.12 -0.24 9.06
N GLY A 44 -11.16 -1.08 9.51
CA GLY A 44 -11.49 -2.28 10.30
C GLY A 44 -12.03 -3.46 9.48
N GLY A 45 -12.12 -3.35 8.15
CA GLY A 45 -12.59 -4.40 7.26
C GLY A 45 -11.67 -5.62 7.10
N GLY A 46 -10.45 -5.61 7.68
CA GLY A 46 -9.51 -6.73 7.61
C GLY A 46 -8.39 -6.59 6.59
N LYS A 47 -8.32 -5.48 5.84
CA LYS A 47 -7.37 -5.27 4.73
C LYS A 47 -5.89 -5.46 5.13
N SER A 48 -5.41 -4.69 6.11
CA SER A 48 -4.03 -4.80 6.62
C SER A 48 -3.77 -6.15 7.28
N THR A 49 -4.80 -6.74 7.90
CA THR A 49 -4.70 -8.10 8.48
C THR A 49 -4.48 -9.14 7.38
N LEU A 50 -5.23 -9.06 6.28
CA LEU A 50 -5.05 -9.94 5.13
C LEU A 50 -3.63 -9.84 4.58
N ALA A 51 -3.12 -8.64 4.38
CA ALA A 51 -1.74 -8.41 3.92
C ALA A 51 -0.68 -8.98 4.89
N LYS A 52 -0.90 -8.83 6.20
CA LYS A 52 -0.02 -9.41 7.23
C LYS A 52 -0.05 -10.94 7.23
N LEU A 53 -1.21 -11.55 7.02
CA LEU A 53 -1.36 -13.00 6.88
C LEU A 53 -0.61 -13.50 5.64
N VAL A 54 -0.73 -12.82 4.50
CA VAL A 54 0.02 -13.17 3.28
C VAL A 54 1.52 -13.06 3.49
N MET A 55 2.00 -12.04 4.21
CA MET A 55 3.43 -11.90 4.52
C MET A 55 3.91 -12.87 5.63
N GLY A 56 3.00 -13.46 6.42
CA GLY A 56 3.33 -14.32 7.55
C GLY A 56 3.75 -13.57 8.81
N ILE A 57 3.32 -12.32 8.93
CA ILE A 57 3.44 -11.52 10.17
C ILE A 57 2.42 -12.02 11.18
N GLU A 58 1.21 -12.30 10.71
CA GLU A 58 0.16 -12.99 11.46
C GLU A 58 0.00 -14.41 10.94
N LYS A 59 -0.48 -15.30 11.77
CA LYS A 59 -0.74 -16.70 11.43
C LYS A 59 -2.25 -16.93 11.36
N PRO A 60 -2.79 -17.50 10.26
CA PRO A 60 -4.22 -17.76 10.15
C PRO A 60 -4.68 -18.79 11.20
N THR A 61 -5.95 -18.68 11.60
CA THR A 61 -6.60 -19.66 12.46
C THR A 61 -6.92 -20.95 11.69
N SER A 62 -7.32 -20.80 10.42
CA SER A 62 -7.54 -21.91 9.47
C SER A 62 -7.48 -21.41 8.03
N GLY A 63 -7.58 -22.33 7.07
CA GLY A 63 -7.42 -22.07 5.65
C GLY A 63 -5.98 -22.16 5.20
N SER A 64 -5.69 -21.81 3.95
CA SER A 64 -4.36 -21.91 3.37
C SER A 64 -4.02 -20.75 2.45
N ILE A 65 -2.72 -20.46 2.34
CA ILE A 65 -2.14 -19.42 1.45
C ILE A 65 -1.10 -20.11 0.59
N LEU A 66 -1.27 -20.04 -0.73
CA LEU A 66 -0.33 -20.57 -1.69
C LEU A 66 0.28 -19.41 -2.50
N PHE A 67 1.58 -19.45 -2.72
CA PHE A 67 2.31 -18.53 -3.57
C PHE A 67 3.15 -19.28 -4.59
N ASP A 68 2.94 -19.03 -5.87
CA ASP A 68 3.53 -19.79 -6.99
C ASP A 68 3.36 -21.32 -6.83
N GLY A 69 2.18 -21.77 -6.36
CA GLY A 69 1.88 -23.16 -6.12
C GLY A 69 2.49 -23.77 -4.85
N HIS A 70 3.29 -23.02 -4.10
CA HIS A 70 3.87 -23.46 -2.83
C HIS A 70 2.96 -23.04 -1.68
N ASP A 71 2.65 -23.97 -0.79
CA ASP A 71 1.95 -23.66 0.46
C ASP A 71 2.89 -22.87 1.38
N VAL A 72 2.53 -21.62 1.65
CA VAL A 72 3.28 -20.70 2.50
C VAL A 72 2.59 -20.46 3.84
N THR A 73 1.49 -21.14 4.14
CA THR A 73 0.62 -20.90 5.30
C THR A 73 1.39 -20.85 6.62
N ASP A 74 2.27 -21.82 6.85
CA ASP A 74 3.10 -21.91 8.05
C ASP A 74 4.55 -21.43 7.84
N MET A 75 4.87 -20.93 6.65
CA MET A 75 6.23 -20.52 6.29
C MET A 75 6.59 -19.20 7.00
N PRO A 76 7.79 -19.08 7.60
CA PRO A 76 8.22 -17.87 8.27
C PRO A 76 8.42 -16.70 7.29
N ILE A 77 8.31 -15.46 7.79
CA ILE A 77 8.46 -14.21 7.03
C ILE A 77 9.71 -14.21 6.14
N THR A 78 10.86 -14.65 6.69
CA THR A 78 12.14 -14.62 5.98
C THR A 78 12.15 -15.54 4.75
N GLU A 79 11.46 -16.66 4.80
CA GLU A 79 11.35 -17.61 3.70
C GLU A 79 10.37 -17.10 2.65
N ARG A 80 9.19 -16.60 3.05
CA ARG A 80 8.25 -15.95 2.12
C ARG A 80 8.90 -14.77 1.41
N ALA A 81 9.68 -14.00 2.15
CA ALA A 81 10.46 -12.93 1.57
C ALA A 81 11.48 -13.45 0.53
N ARG A 82 12.17 -14.57 0.75
CA ARG A 82 13.09 -15.19 -0.22
C ARG A 82 12.38 -15.76 -1.45
N LEU A 83 11.14 -16.23 -1.30
CA LEU A 83 10.30 -16.63 -2.44
C LEU A 83 9.91 -15.45 -3.35
N GLY A 84 10.04 -14.21 -2.86
CA GLY A 84 9.77 -13.03 -3.64
C GLY A 84 8.53 -12.24 -3.19
N ILE A 85 8.05 -12.40 -1.95
CA ILE A 85 7.01 -11.54 -1.39
C ILE A 85 7.66 -10.34 -0.71
N GLY A 86 7.30 -9.12 -1.12
CA GLY A 86 7.70 -7.85 -0.50
C GLY A 86 6.52 -7.20 0.22
N TYR A 87 6.79 -6.51 1.34
CA TYR A 87 5.75 -5.84 2.12
C TYR A 87 6.20 -4.46 2.59
N GLY A 88 5.42 -3.44 2.26
CA GLY A 88 5.55 -2.08 2.77
C GLY A 88 4.53 -1.83 3.87
N PHE A 89 5.02 -1.52 5.06
CA PHE A 89 4.20 -1.34 6.25
C PHE A 89 3.41 -0.03 6.22
N GLN A 90 2.22 0.01 6.79
CA GLN A 90 1.48 1.26 7.01
C GLN A 90 2.32 2.29 7.80
N GLN A 91 3.01 1.82 8.85
CA GLN A 91 3.99 2.59 9.58
C GLN A 91 5.39 2.02 9.35
N PRO A 92 6.23 2.70 8.54
CA PRO A 92 7.55 2.19 8.18
C PRO A 92 8.48 2.13 9.38
N ALA A 93 9.34 1.10 9.42
CA ALA A 93 10.32 0.92 10.47
C ALA A 93 11.46 1.94 10.35
N ARG A 94 12.01 2.35 11.49
CA ARG A 94 13.22 3.18 11.56
C ARG A 94 14.40 2.34 12.01
N PHE A 95 15.55 2.55 11.35
CA PHE A 95 16.75 1.75 11.55
C PHE A 95 17.90 2.63 12.00
N LYS A 96 17.98 2.87 13.32
CA LYS A 96 19.07 3.67 13.92
C LYS A 96 20.45 3.06 13.57
N GLY A 97 21.38 3.89 13.12
CA GLY A 97 22.73 3.46 12.73
C GLY A 97 22.81 2.86 11.32
N MET A 98 21.70 2.90 10.55
CA MET A 98 21.70 2.45 9.16
C MET A 98 21.43 3.61 8.22
N THR A 99 22.32 3.81 7.26
CA THR A 99 22.11 4.81 6.20
C THR A 99 21.15 4.28 5.14
N VAL A 100 20.49 5.20 4.43
CA VAL A 100 19.63 4.87 3.30
C VAL A 100 20.35 4.01 2.27
N LYS A 101 21.63 4.36 1.94
CA LYS A 101 22.47 3.56 1.03
C LYS A 101 22.59 2.11 1.50
N LYS A 102 22.86 1.91 2.80
CA LYS A 102 23.04 0.56 3.37
C LYS A 102 21.74 -0.25 3.33
N LEU A 103 20.58 0.40 3.57
CA LEU A 103 19.28 -0.26 3.43
C LEU A 103 19.00 -0.69 1.99
N LEU A 104 19.30 0.16 1.00
CA LEU A 104 19.15 -0.19 -0.41
C LEU A 104 20.07 -1.36 -0.80
N ASP A 105 21.32 -1.37 -0.32
CA ASP A 105 22.25 -2.48 -0.56
C ASP A 105 21.75 -3.81 0.03
N ILE A 106 21.23 -3.77 1.25
CA ILE A 106 20.66 -4.95 1.93
C ILE A 106 19.43 -5.44 1.15
N ALA A 107 18.54 -4.53 0.77
CA ALA A 107 17.33 -4.86 0.03
C ALA A 107 17.64 -5.52 -1.31
N ALA A 108 18.61 -4.98 -2.05
CA ALA A 108 19.06 -5.53 -3.32
C ALA A 108 19.89 -6.82 -3.20
N GLY A 109 20.31 -7.21 -1.99
CA GLY A 109 21.19 -8.36 -1.75
C GLY A 109 22.63 -8.18 -2.29
N LYS A 110 23.01 -6.97 -2.71
CA LYS A 110 24.31 -6.62 -3.29
C LYS A 110 24.64 -5.15 -3.08
N LYS A 111 25.93 -4.81 -3.19
CA LYS A 111 26.34 -3.39 -3.22
C LYS A 111 25.88 -2.75 -4.53
N LEU A 112 25.04 -1.74 -4.44
CA LEU A 112 24.55 -0.98 -5.58
C LEU A 112 25.51 0.18 -5.92
N PRO A 113 25.73 0.50 -7.21
CA PRO A 113 26.36 1.76 -7.60
C PRO A 113 25.56 2.96 -7.09
N MET A 114 26.22 4.09 -6.81
CA MET A 114 25.55 5.31 -6.35
C MET A 114 24.46 5.79 -7.32
N LEU A 115 24.69 5.65 -8.63
CA LEU A 115 23.71 6.00 -9.66
C LEU A 115 22.43 5.20 -9.50
N ALA A 116 22.51 3.87 -9.37
CA ALA A 116 21.35 3.01 -9.18
C ALA A 116 20.57 3.35 -7.88
N CYS A 117 21.28 3.67 -6.79
CA CYS A 117 20.62 4.11 -5.56
C CYS A 117 19.86 5.43 -5.75
N ASN A 118 20.44 6.39 -6.49
CA ASN A 118 19.77 7.64 -6.81
C ASN A 118 18.56 7.43 -7.71
N GLU A 119 18.59 6.48 -8.64
CA GLU A 119 17.44 6.11 -9.48
C GLU A 119 16.28 5.58 -8.64
N TYR A 120 16.54 4.68 -7.68
CA TYR A 120 15.49 4.20 -6.75
C TYR A 120 14.89 5.32 -5.91
N LEU A 121 15.74 6.25 -5.40
CA LEU A 121 15.26 7.39 -4.64
C LEU A 121 14.48 8.39 -5.51
N ALA A 122 14.91 8.62 -6.75
CA ALA A 122 14.22 9.49 -7.70
C ALA A 122 12.81 8.99 -8.03
N LYS A 123 12.63 7.67 -8.16
CA LYS A 123 11.32 7.04 -8.38
C LYS A 123 10.32 7.38 -7.28
N VAL A 124 10.77 7.55 -6.04
CA VAL A 124 9.91 7.90 -4.90
C VAL A 124 9.97 9.39 -4.53
N GLY A 125 10.48 10.23 -5.44
CA GLY A 125 10.52 11.69 -5.23
C GLY A 125 11.56 12.16 -4.21
N LEU A 126 12.63 11.39 -3.98
CA LEU A 126 13.75 11.77 -3.13
C LEU A 126 14.99 12.09 -4.01
N CYS A 127 15.03 13.28 -4.58
CA CYS A 127 15.99 13.65 -5.64
C CYS A 127 17.32 14.23 -5.13
N SER A 128 17.84 13.79 -3.99
CA SER A 128 19.11 14.32 -3.48
C SER A 128 20.08 13.20 -3.09
N ALA A 129 21.28 13.24 -3.64
CA ALA A 129 22.39 12.35 -3.24
C ALA A 129 22.69 12.42 -1.73
N SER A 130 22.33 13.53 -1.07
CA SER A 130 22.50 13.70 0.37
C SER A 130 21.65 12.71 1.20
N TYR A 131 20.56 12.20 0.65
CA TYR A 131 19.77 11.17 1.35
C TYR A 131 20.53 9.87 1.57
N LEU A 132 21.41 9.49 0.64
CA LEU A 132 22.13 8.21 0.70
C LEU A 132 23.00 8.06 1.95
N THR A 133 23.54 9.17 2.47
CA THR A 133 24.39 9.20 3.67
C THR A 133 23.60 9.43 4.96
N ARG A 134 22.31 9.81 4.88
CA ARG A 134 21.47 10.03 6.06
C ARG A 134 21.10 8.71 6.71
N GLU A 135 21.06 8.69 8.03
CA GLU A 135 20.51 7.58 8.79
C GLU A 135 18.98 7.57 8.74
N VAL A 136 18.38 6.38 8.76
CA VAL A 136 16.92 6.23 8.80
C VAL A 136 16.46 6.26 10.26
N ASP A 137 16.59 7.42 10.86
CA ASP A 137 16.26 7.69 12.26
C ASP A 137 15.13 8.73 12.42
N LYS A 138 15.07 9.35 13.60
CA LYS A 138 14.05 10.36 13.92
C LYS A 138 14.23 11.70 13.19
N SER A 139 15.36 11.94 12.53
CA SER A 139 15.62 13.16 11.76
C SER A 139 14.85 13.21 10.45
N LEU A 140 14.39 12.04 9.95
CA LEU A 140 13.57 11.94 8.76
C LEU A 140 12.08 12.08 9.13
N SER A 141 11.32 12.79 8.31
CA SER A 141 9.86 12.85 8.41
C SER A 141 9.21 11.48 8.16
N GLY A 142 7.97 11.30 8.57
CA GLY A 142 7.23 10.06 8.30
C GLY A 142 7.13 9.74 6.80
N GLY A 143 6.82 10.77 5.99
CA GLY A 143 6.73 10.62 4.54
C GLY A 143 8.08 10.31 3.87
N GLU A 144 9.21 10.84 4.36
CA GLU A 144 10.54 10.47 3.87
C GLU A 144 10.86 9.01 4.16
N VAL A 145 10.59 8.54 5.38
CA VAL A 145 10.82 7.13 5.75
C VAL A 145 9.95 6.20 4.95
N LYS A 146 8.67 6.55 4.71
CA LYS A 146 7.75 5.79 3.88
C LYS A 146 8.27 5.64 2.44
N ARG A 147 8.73 6.74 1.84
CA ARG A 147 9.30 6.74 0.49
C ARG A 147 10.61 5.94 0.41
N ILE A 148 11.46 6.01 1.44
CA ILE A 148 12.66 5.18 1.54
C ILE A 148 12.29 3.70 1.63
N GLU A 149 11.28 3.32 2.42
CA GLU A 149 10.78 1.95 2.49
C GLU A 149 10.34 1.45 1.11
N ILE A 150 9.54 2.24 0.38
CA ILE A 150 9.11 1.90 -0.98
C ILE A 150 10.33 1.73 -1.91
N ALA A 151 11.32 2.64 -1.84
CA ALA A 151 12.55 2.51 -2.62
C ALA A 151 13.32 1.21 -2.30
N THR A 152 13.31 0.74 -1.03
CA THR A 152 13.94 -0.54 -0.67
C THR A 152 13.17 -1.74 -1.25
N ILE A 153 11.84 -1.69 -1.31
CA ILE A 153 11.04 -2.74 -1.95
C ILE A 153 11.31 -2.77 -3.45
N LEU A 154 11.41 -1.61 -4.10
CA LEU A 154 11.79 -1.50 -5.52
C LEU A 154 13.19 -2.07 -5.78
N ALA A 155 14.16 -1.76 -4.91
CA ALA A 155 15.53 -2.27 -5.04
C ALA A 155 15.63 -3.79 -4.83
N ARG A 156 14.73 -4.36 -4.04
CA ARG A 156 14.62 -5.79 -3.81
C ARG A 156 14.01 -6.53 -4.99
N ASP A 157 13.13 -5.87 -5.75
CA ASP A 157 12.47 -6.39 -6.94
C ASP A 157 11.68 -7.69 -6.70
N PRO A 158 10.68 -7.68 -5.80
CA PRO A 158 9.90 -8.87 -5.46
C PRO A 158 8.97 -9.27 -6.60
N LYS A 159 8.57 -10.57 -6.65
CA LYS A 159 7.54 -11.07 -7.56
C LYS A 159 6.14 -10.53 -7.19
N LEU A 160 5.88 -10.42 -5.89
CA LEU A 160 4.66 -9.84 -5.33
C LEU A 160 5.04 -8.73 -4.36
N ALA A 161 4.72 -7.49 -4.67
CA ALA A 161 4.89 -6.34 -3.79
C ALA A 161 3.55 -5.96 -3.18
N ILE A 162 3.45 -5.99 -1.85
CA ILE A 162 2.26 -5.56 -1.11
C ILE A 162 2.57 -4.23 -0.43
N TYR A 163 1.75 -3.21 -0.63
CA TYR A 163 1.88 -1.91 0.00
C TYR A 163 0.63 -1.59 0.83
N ASP A 164 0.82 -1.39 2.12
CA ASP A 164 -0.26 -1.05 3.05
C ASP A 164 -0.31 0.46 3.27
N GLU A 165 -1.31 1.12 2.67
CA GLU A 165 -1.51 2.56 2.66
C GLU A 165 -0.21 3.33 2.33
N PRO A 166 0.36 3.15 1.14
CA PRO A 166 1.65 3.77 0.76
C PRO A 166 1.60 5.29 0.75
N GLU A 167 0.42 5.88 0.64
CA GLU A 167 0.15 7.31 0.66
C GLU A 167 0.16 7.93 2.06
N ALA A 168 0.08 7.14 3.13
CA ALA A 168 -0.05 7.66 4.48
C ALA A 168 1.13 8.56 4.88
N GLY A 169 0.83 9.83 5.20
CA GLY A 169 1.84 10.82 5.61
C GLY A 169 2.72 11.35 4.49
N ILE A 170 2.38 11.11 3.23
CA ILE A 170 3.07 11.65 2.06
C ILE A 170 2.33 12.92 1.59
N ASP A 171 3.09 13.95 1.23
CA ASP A 171 2.54 15.17 0.63
C ASP A 171 2.03 14.93 -0.81
N LEU A 172 1.13 15.82 -1.28
CA LEU A 172 0.46 15.67 -2.57
C LEU A 172 1.44 15.52 -3.76
N TRP A 173 2.51 16.30 -3.79
CA TRP A 173 3.48 16.29 -4.88
C TRP A 173 4.29 14.99 -4.93
N SER A 174 4.70 14.51 -3.75
CA SER A 174 5.38 13.23 -3.61
C SER A 174 4.45 12.05 -3.91
N PHE A 175 3.15 12.20 -3.60
CA PHE A 175 2.14 11.20 -3.92
C PHE A 175 1.92 11.06 -5.43
N ASP A 176 1.89 12.19 -6.16
CA ASP A 176 1.79 12.14 -7.63
C ASP A 176 2.96 11.36 -8.24
N ARG A 177 4.18 11.63 -7.76
CA ARG A 177 5.38 10.91 -8.22
C ARG A 177 5.33 9.42 -7.88
N LEU A 178 4.82 9.07 -6.71
CA LEU A 178 4.64 7.68 -6.30
C LEU A 178 3.62 6.95 -7.17
N THR A 179 2.52 7.61 -7.52
CA THR A 179 1.48 7.09 -8.40
C THR A 179 2.04 6.81 -9.81
N GLU A 180 2.84 7.74 -10.36
CA GLU A 180 3.57 7.52 -11.61
C GLU A 180 4.49 6.30 -11.53
N THR A 181 5.23 6.16 -10.42
CA THR A 181 6.13 5.01 -10.23
C THR A 181 5.38 3.68 -10.21
N PHE A 182 4.23 3.61 -9.54
CA PHE A 182 3.41 2.40 -9.56
C PHE A 182 2.89 2.08 -10.96
N ARG A 183 2.50 3.11 -11.74
CA ARG A 183 2.12 2.94 -13.15
C ARG A 183 3.26 2.39 -13.98
N ASP A 184 4.46 2.99 -13.88
CA ASP A 184 5.64 2.58 -14.63
C ASP A 184 6.02 1.12 -14.36
N ILE A 185 5.92 0.68 -13.08
CA ILE A 185 6.21 -0.71 -12.68
C ILE A 185 5.19 -1.66 -13.30
N HIS A 186 3.92 -1.29 -13.27
CA HIS A 186 2.83 -2.08 -13.83
C HIS A 186 2.94 -2.21 -15.36
N GLU A 187 3.20 -1.10 -16.06
CA GLU A 187 3.35 -1.07 -17.51
C GLU A 187 4.60 -1.83 -18.00
N ALA A 188 5.65 -1.90 -17.18
CA ALA A 188 6.89 -2.60 -17.53
C ALA A 188 6.73 -4.11 -17.72
N LYS A 189 5.60 -4.68 -17.32
CA LYS A 189 5.23 -6.10 -17.42
C LYS A 189 6.43 -7.05 -17.34
N GLY A 190 6.69 -7.59 -16.20
CA GLY A 190 7.89 -8.42 -15.99
C GLY A 190 7.68 -9.55 -14.99
N GLY A 191 6.48 -10.13 -14.92
CA GLY A 191 6.16 -11.19 -13.97
C GLY A 191 6.04 -10.68 -12.54
N ARG A 192 5.69 -9.38 -12.35
CA ARG A 192 5.59 -8.73 -11.05
C ARG A 192 4.16 -8.30 -10.78
N SER A 193 3.62 -8.80 -9.69
CA SER A 193 2.30 -8.40 -9.22
C SER A 193 2.41 -7.34 -8.12
N ILE A 194 1.49 -6.39 -8.14
CA ILE A 194 1.39 -5.32 -7.15
C ILE A 194 0.05 -5.44 -6.44
N VAL A 195 0.07 -5.42 -5.13
CA VAL A 195 -1.13 -5.30 -4.30
C VAL A 195 -1.00 -4.03 -3.47
N ILE A 196 -1.96 -3.13 -3.61
CA ILE A 196 -2.01 -1.90 -2.81
C ILE A 196 -3.28 -1.87 -1.99
N ILE A 197 -3.14 -1.70 -0.69
CA ILE A 197 -4.27 -1.33 0.17
C ILE A 197 -4.36 0.18 0.15
N SER A 198 -5.43 0.73 -0.42
CA SER A 198 -5.62 2.18 -0.53
C SER A 198 -7.09 2.57 -0.62
N HIS A 199 -7.35 3.82 -0.22
CA HIS A 199 -8.63 4.51 -0.40
C HIS A 199 -8.52 5.67 -1.42
N GLN A 200 -7.33 5.88 -1.99
CA GLN A 200 -7.07 6.97 -2.91
C GLN A 200 -7.57 6.63 -4.32
N GLU A 201 -8.50 7.45 -4.83
CA GLU A 201 -9.09 7.24 -6.15
C GLU A 201 -8.03 7.10 -7.25
N ARG A 202 -6.96 7.90 -7.21
CA ARG A 202 -5.87 7.86 -8.20
C ARG A 202 -5.13 6.51 -8.23
N ILE A 203 -4.98 5.84 -7.08
CA ILE A 203 -4.40 4.50 -7.02
C ILE A 203 -5.41 3.47 -7.50
N ILE A 204 -6.66 3.61 -7.09
CA ILE A 204 -7.77 2.72 -7.48
C ILE A 204 -7.94 2.69 -9.00
N GLN A 205 -7.80 3.84 -9.67
CA GLN A 205 -7.90 3.95 -11.13
C GLN A 205 -6.73 3.29 -11.90
N LEU A 206 -5.61 2.97 -11.25
CA LEU A 206 -4.50 2.24 -11.87
C LEU A 206 -4.69 0.72 -11.86
N ALA A 207 -5.64 0.22 -11.08
CA ALA A 207 -5.81 -1.21 -10.87
C ALA A 207 -6.33 -1.93 -12.12
N ASP A 208 -5.84 -3.13 -12.36
CA ASP A 208 -6.53 -4.09 -13.26
C ASP A 208 -7.75 -4.68 -12.55
N GLU A 209 -7.65 -4.81 -11.22
CA GLU A 209 -8.66 -5.44 -10.40
C GLU A 209 -8.76 -4.76 -9.03
N ILE A 210 -9.97 -4.56 -8.57
CA ILE A 210 -10.28 -4.03 -7.25
C ILE A 210 -10.98 -5.11 -6.43
N VAL A 211 -10.50 -5.31 -5.22
CA VAL A 211 -11.11 -6.19 -4.22
C VAL A 211 -11.67 -5.32 -3.10
N VAL A 212 -12.96 -5.36 -2.89
CA VAL A 212 -13.63 -4.66 -1.79
C VAL A 212 -13.76 -5.61 -0.61
N LEU A 213 -13.08 -5.28 0.50
CA LEU A 213 -13.10 -6.07 1.73
C LEU A 213 -13.94 -5.37 2.79
N ARG A 214 -14.97 -6.05 3.30
CA ARG A 214 -15.88 -5.52 4.31
C ARG A 214 -16.14 -6.57 5.38
N GLY A 215 -15.85 -6.24 6.65
CA GLY A 215 -16.14 -7.16 7.78
C GLY A 215 -15.46 -8.52 7.68
N GLY A 216 -14.28 -8.59 7.07
CA GLY A 216 -13.51 -9.82 6.94
C GLY A 216 -13.86 -10.71 5.74
N VAL A 217 -14.85 -10.30 4.93
CA VAL A 217 -15.25 -11.02 3.71
C VAL A 217 -15.08 -10.17 2.46
N ILE A 218 -14.97 -10.82 1.31
CA ILE A 218 -14.97 -10.12 0.02
C ILE A 218 -16.39 -9.72 -0.31
N ASP A 219 -16.63 -8.41 -0.42
CA ASP A 219 -17.93 -7.81 -0.74
C ASP A 219 -18.11 -7.71 -2.27
N ALA A 220 -17.05 -7.34 -3.00
CA ALA A 220 -17.04 -7.27 -4.46
C ALA A 220 -15.63 -7.45 -5.02
N VAL A 221 -15.55 -7.94 -6.26
CA VAL A 221 -14.32 -7.98 -7.07
C VAL A 221 -14.68 -7.55 -8.48
N GLY A 222 -13.87 -6.70 -9.09
CA GLY A 222 -14.11 -6.24 -10.47
C GLY A 222 -13.09 -5.22 -10.94
N THR A 223 -13.28 -4.71 -12.15
CA THR A 223 -12.45 -3.65 -12.72
C THR A 223 -12.80 -2.28 -12.11
N PRO A 224 -11.93 -1.26 -12.25
CA PRO A 224 -12.25 0.11 -11.81
C PRO A 224 -13.59 0.62 -12.35
N GLU A 225 -13.92 0.35 -13.59
CA GLU A 225 -15.16 0.80 -14.23
C GLU A 225 -16.40 0.18 -13.58
N GLN A 226 -16.28 -1.03 -13.03
CA GLN A 226 -17.37 -1.72 -12.34
C GLN A 226 -17.52 -1.26 -10.90
N ILE A 227 -16.40 -1.12 -10.18
CA ILE A 227 -16.40 -0.94 -8.72
C ILE A 227 -16.42 0.54 -8.29
N VAL A 228 -15.72 1.45 -9.00
CA VAL A 228 -15.63 2.87 -8.61
C VAL A 228 -16.99 3.56 -8.48
N PRO A 229 -17.98 3.33 -9.37
CA PRO A 229 -19.32 3.91 -9.23
C PRO A 229 -20.04 3.49 -7.94
N GLU A 230 -19.78 2.27 -7.45
CA GLU A 230 -20.41 1.71 -6.26
C GLU A 230 -19.75 2.21 -4.97
N LEU A 231 -18.44 2.55 -5.01
CA LEU A 231 -17.70 3.08 -3.88
C LEU A 231 -18.10 4.51 -3.47
N GLY A 232 -18.92 5.19 -4.30
CA GLY A 232 -19.45 6.51 -3.96
C GLY A 232 -18.42 7.65 -4.09
N PHE A 233 -17.32 7.46 -4.80
CA PHE A 233 -16.35 8.52 -5.14
C PHE A 233 -16.96 9.59 -6.07
N VAL A 234 -18.01 9.27 -6.81
CA VAL A 234 -18.83 10.28 -7.47
C VAL A 234 -19.72 10.90 -6.40
N ALA A 235 -19.54 12.17 -6.12
CA ALA A 235 -20.39 12.96 -5.26
C ALA A 235 -21.87 12.83 -5.71
N LYS A 236 -22.56 11.81 -5.24
CA LYS A 236 -24.02 11.82 -5.24
C LYS A 236 -24.38 12.95 -4.29
N GLY A 237 -24.79 14.08 -4.87
CA GLY A 237 -25.29 15.20 -4.10
C GLY A 237 -26.24 14.67 -3.04
N VAL A 238 -25.90 14.84 -1.78
CA VAL A 238 -26.76 14.48 -0.66
C VAL A 238 -28.03 15.33 -0.86
N PRO A 239 -29.22 14.73 -1.07
CA PRO A 239 -30.43 15.51 -1.18
C PRO A 239 -30.64 16.18 0.19
N GLY A 240 -30.40 17.50 0.26
CA GLY A 240 -30.62 18.29 1.46
C GLY A 240 -29.48 19.21 1.90
N CYS A 241 -28.26 19.10 1.38
CA CYS A 241 -27.21 20.09 1.63
C CYS A 241 -27.26 21.14 0.51
N ARG A 242 -28.02 22.22 0.70
CA ARG A 242 -27.89 23.42 -0.13
C ARG A 242 -26.51 24.02 0.17
N LEU A 243 -25.59 23.87 -0.75
CA LEU A 243 -24.44 24.75 -0.81
C LEU A 243 -25.00 26.14 -1.07
N THR A 244 -24.93 27.02 -0.08
CA THR A 244 -25.16 28.46 -0.28
C THR A 244 -24.20 28.90 -1.37
N GLU A 245 -24.76 29.50 -2.41
CA GLU A 245 -24.02 30.13 -3.49
C GLU A 245 -22.92 31.04 -2.92
N PRO A 246 -21.74 31.13 -3.53
CA PRO A 246 -20.71 32.05 -3.07
C PRO A 246 -21.29 33.48 -3.21
N THR A 247 -21.46 34.15 -2.07
CA THR A 247 -21.82 35.55 -2.00
C THR A 247 -20.74 36.31 -2.76
N GLU A 248 -21.13 37.02 -3.81
CA GLU A 248 -20.26 37.94 -4.55
C GLU A 248 -19.58 38.89 -3.56
N LEU A 249 -18.26 38.74 -3.44
CA LEU A 249 -17.43 39.73 -2.75
C LEU A 249 -17.40 40.98 -3.60
N HIS A 250 -18.21 41.97 -3.24
CA HIS A 250 -18.05 43.36 -3.69
C HIS A 250 -16.66 43.83 -3.25
N ILE A 251 -15.74 43.89 -4.21
CA ILE A 251 -14.47 44.61 -4.06
C ILE A 251 -14.82 46.09 -4.07
N THR A 252 -14.91 46.69 -2.89
CA THR A 252 -14.91 48.15 -2.74
C THR A 252 -13.51 48.66 -3.07
N GLU A 253 -13.46 49.52 -4.07
CA GLU A 253 -12.29 50.26 -4.53
C GLU A 253 -11.62 51.00 -3.37
N ILE A 254 -10.30 50.81 -3.23
CA ILE A 254 -9.46 51.60 -2.33
C ILE A 254 -9.17 52.95 -3.02
N PRO A 255 -9.50 54.10 -2.44
CA PRO A 255 -9.15 55.38 -3.04
C PRO A 255 -7.65 55.62 -2.92
N THR A 256 -7.05 55.89 -4.07
CA THR A 256 -5.70 56.42 -4.21
C THR A 256 -5.68 57.87 -3.71
N THR A 257 -4.99 58.13 -2.62
CA THR A 257 -4.49 59.49 -2.34
C THR A 257 -3.21 59.48 -1.53
N CYS A 258 -2.18 60.12 -2.13
CA CYS A 258 -0.90 60.66 -1.65
C CYS A 258 0.05 59.73 -0.87
#